data_69639301af25ce3c882a498eacab0e50
#
_entry.id   69639301af25ce3c882a498eacab0e50
#
_cell.length_a   1.000
_cell.length_b   1.000
_cell.length_c   1.000
_cell.angle_alpha   90.00
_cell.angle_beta   90.00
_cell.angle_gamma   90.00
#
_symmetry.space_group_name_H-M   'P 1'
#
loop_
_entity.id
_entity.type
_entity.pdbx_description
1 polymer ?
#
loop_
_entity_poly.entity_id
_entity_poly.type
_entity_poly.pdbx_seq_one_letter_code
_entity_poly.pdbx_strand_id
1 'polypeptide(L)'
;MTRERSFKHFYPIPHNGGFIEPIIHIEYEAHDWNHEHAGSIDVIDAWVSSFKYIKLDIATPEVKVGELPPVLFEWKKAVMSDSETESAQAWLDQTPLDFFHDAAFENECQEWQEPPLSLQP
;
A
#
# COMPACT_ATOMS: atom_id res chain seq x y z
N MET A 1 -24.60 -6.15 -7.18
CA MET A 1 -24.02 -4.92 -7.73
C MET A 1 -22.51 -5.03 -7.74
N THR A 2 -21.88 -4.68 -8.84
CA THR A 2 -20.44 -4.79 -9.02
C THR A 2 -19.83 -3.39 -9.11
N ARG A 3 -18.73 -3.18 -8.42
CA ARG A 3 -17.96 -1.93 -8.49
C ARG A 3 -16.52 -2.22 -8.84
N GLU A 4 -15.99 -1.48 -9.80
CA GLU A 4 -14.58 -1.50 -10.11
C GLU A 4 -13.85 -0.51 -9.21
N ARG A 5 -12.76 -0.97 -8.61
CA ARG A 5 -11.95 -0.18 -7.70
C ARG A 5 -10.48 -0.34 -8.01
N SER A 6 -9.71 0.64 -7.65
CA SER A 6 -8.25 0.54 -7.68
C SER A 6 -7.67 1.22 -6.44
N PHE A 7 -6.52 0.74 -6.03
CA PHE A 7 -5.78 1.35 -4.94
C PHE A 7 -4.28 1.12 -5.15
N LYS A 8 -3.49 1.83 -4.37
CA LYS A 8 -2.04 1.73 -4.41
C LYS A 8 -1.55 1.19 -3.08
N HIS A 9 -0.60 0.28 -3.15
CA HIS A 9 0.04 -0.26 -1.96
C HIS A 9 1.50 -0.51 -2.25
N PHE A 10 2.35 -0.44 -1.23
CA PHE A 10 3.75 -0.74 -1.42
C PHE A 10 4.11 -2.05 -0.70
N TYR A 11 4.99 -2.83 -1.33
CA TYR A 11 5.42 -4.12 -0.82
C TYR A 11 6.93 -4.17 -0.81
N PRO A 12 7.55 -4.76 0.24
CA PRO A 12 8.99 -4.95 0.25
C PRO A 12 9.37 -6.03 -0.77
N ILE A 13 10.19 -5.66 -1.73
CA ILE A 13 10.65 -6.54 -2.82
C ILE A 13 12.16 -6.67 -2.75
N PRO A 14 12.70 -7.89 -2.81
CA PRO A 14 14.16 -8.08 -2.79
C PRO A 14 14.83 -7.39 -3.98
N HIS A 15 15.94 -6.71 -3.70
CA HIS A 15 16.75 -6.04 -4.72
C HIS A 15 18.18 -5.88 -4.21
N ASN A 16 19.16 -6.44 -4.94
CA ASN A 16 20.59 -6.29 -4.68
C ASN A 16 21.01 -6.55 -3.22
N GLY A 17 20.49 -7.62 -2.62
CA GLY A 17 20.81 -7.99 -1.24
C GLY A 17 20.06 -7.19 -0.17
N GLY A 18 19.19 -6.29 -0.57
CA GLY A 18 18.31 -5.52 0.31
C GLY A 18 16.87 -5.57 -0.18
N PHE A 19 16.12 -4.53 0.14
CA PHE A 19 14.73 -4.43 -0.25
C PHE A 19 14.43 -3.04 -0.80
N ILE A 20 13.50 -2.99 -1.75
CA ILE A 20 12.87 -1.75 -2.18
C ILE A 20 11.38 -1.85 -1.90
N GLU A 21 10.70 -0.72 -1.83
CA GLU A 21 9.27 -0.67 -1.57
C GLU A 21 8.55 0.04 -2.73
N PRO A 22 8.41 -0.64 -3.89
CA PRO A 22 7.72 -0.06 -5.04
C PRO A 22 6.24 0.08 -4.77
N ILE A 23 5.64 1.07 -5.39
CA ILE A 23 4.20 1.27 -5.36
C ILE A 23 3.58 0.35 -6.40
N ILE A 24 2.72 -0.53 -5.96
CA ILE A 24 1.98 -1.45 -6.83
C ILE A 24 0.55 -0.92 -6.94
N HIS A 25 0.06 -0.80 -8.17
CA HIS A 25 -1.34 -0.49 -8.44
C HIS A 25 -2.11 -1.79 -8.51
N ILE A 26 -3.22 -1.87 -7.81
CA ILE A 26 -4.07 -3.06 -7.76
C ILE A 26 -5.47 -2.65 -8.17
N GLU A 27 -6.02 -3.40 -9.11
CA GLU A 27 -7.36 -3.20 -9.61
C GLU A 27 -8.20 -4.43 -9.29
N TYR A 28 -9.40 -4.21 -8.77
CA TYR A 28 -10.27 -5.30 -8.37
C TYR A 28 -11.74 -4.94 -8.59
N GLU A 29 -12.57 -5.96 -8.61
CA GLU A 29 -14.01 -5.82 -8.60
C GLU A 29 -14.57 -6.24 -7.25
N ALA A 30 -15.46 -5.44 -6.70
CA ALA A 30 -16.19 -5.74 -5.47
C ALA A 30 -17.63 -6.09 -5.84
N HIS A 31 -18.09 -7.27 -5.39
CA HIS A 31 -19.42 -7.78 -5.69
C HIS A 31 -20.26 -7.90 -4.44
N ASP A 32 -21.48 -7.40 -4.48
CA ASP A 32 -22.50 -7.60 -3.46
C ASP A 32 -22.15 -7.06 -2.08
N TRP A 33 -21.42 -5.96 -2.06
CA TRP A 33 -21.10 -5.26 -0.82
C TRP A 33 -22.21 -4.31 -0.41
N ASN A 34 -22.46 -4.23 0.89
CA ASN A 34 -23.34 -3.23 1.48
C ASN A 34 -22.88 -2.91 2.90
N HIS A 35 -23.56 -1.99 3.57
CA HIS A 35 -23.15 -1.54 4.92
C HIS A 35 -23.29 -2.61 6.01
N GLU A 36 -24.03 -3.65 5.76
CA GLU A 36 -24.28 -4.72 6.73
C GLU A 36 -23.45 -5.97 6.45
N HIS A 37 -23.08 -6.21 5.19
CA HIS A 37 -22.41 -7.43 4.77
C HIS A 37 -21.26 -7.15 3.81
N ALA A 38 -20.16 -7.83 4.06
CA ALA A 38 -19.08 -7.90 3.09
C ALA A 38 -19.47 -8.84 1.96
N GLY A 39 -19.17 -8.44 0.75
CA GLY A 39 -19.35 -9.27 -0.43
C GLY A 39 -18.06 -9.98 -0.82
N SER A 40 -17.90 -10.26 -2.11
CA SER A 40 -16.71 -10.91 -2.65
C SER A 40 -15.80 -9.91 -3.35
N ILE A 41 -14.56 -10.33 -3.56
CA ILE A 41 -13.52 -9.54 -4.23
C ILE A 41 -12.87 -10.38 -5.33
N ASP A 42 -12.76 -9.81 -6.51
CA ASP A 42 -11.97 -10.38 -7.61
C ASP A 42 -10.87 -9.41 -7.99
N VAL A 43 -9.63 -9.78 -7.76
CA VAL A 43 -8.48 -9.00 -8.22
C VAL A 43 -8.28 -9.27 -9.71
N ILE A 44 -8.36 -8.22 -10.50
CA ILE A 44 -8.32 -8.34 -11.97
C ILE A 44 -7.00 -7.95 -12.59
N ASP A 45 -6.24 -7.07 -11.94
CA ASP A 45 -4.96 -6.65 -12.48
C ASP A 45 -4.08 -6.05 -11.39
N ALA A 46 -2.78 -6.05 -11.64
CA ALA A 46 -1.80 -5.38 -10.81
C ALA A 46 -0.62 -4.96 -11.69
N TRP A 47 -0.08 -3.76 -11.44
CA TRP A 47 1.08 -3.28 -12.20
C TRP A 47 1.99 -2.44 -11.33
N VAL A 48 3.25 -2.37 -11.74
CA VAL A 48 4.29 -1.63 -11.02
C VAL A 48 4.27 -0.17 -11.47
N SER A 49 4.22 0.74 -10.51
CA SER A 49 4.40 2.16 -10.74
C SER A 49 5.87 2.47 -11.04
N SER A 50 6.14 3.67 -11.56
CA SER A 50 7.52 4.17 -11.71
C SER A 50 8.12 4.65 -10.38
N PHE A 51 7.38 4.56 -9.29
CA PHE A 51 7.76 5.14 -8.01
C PHE A 51 7.85 4.08 -6.91
N LYS A 52 8.68 4.40 -5.92
CA LYS A 52 8.80 3.64 -4.69
C LYS A 52 8.68 4.60 -3.51
N TYR A 53 8.46 4.06 -2.31
CA TYR A 53 8.59 4.84 -1.09
C TYR A 53 9.96 4.60 -0.47
N ILE A 54 10.56 5.67 0.01
CA ILE A 54 11.77 5.62 0.83
C ILE A 54 11.46 6.20 2.19
N LYS A 55 12.10 5.61 3.20
CA LYS A 55 11.96 6.08 4.57
C LYS A 55 13.10 7.04 4.87
N LEU A 56 12.76 8.26 5.25
CA LEU A 56 13.72 9.29 5.60
C LEU A 56 13.67 9.54 7.11
N ASP A 57 14.83 9.52 7.73
CA ASP A 57 14.93 9.93 9.12
C ASP A 57 14.90 11.44 9.20
N ILE A 58 14.04 11.95 10.06
CA ILE A 58 13.92 13.37 10.32
C ILE A 58 14.84 13.71 11.50
N ALA A 59 15.58 14.81 11.38
CA ALA A 59 16.41 15.29 12.46
C ALA A 59 15.57 15.48 13.74
N THR A 60 15.96 14.82 14.82
CA THR A 60 15.26 14.95 16.09
C THR A 60 15.66 16.23 16.78
N PRO A 61 14.74 16.93 17.43
CA PRO A 61 15.07 18.07 18.27
C PRO A 61 15.92 17.61 19.46
N GLU A 62 16.63 18.53 20.09
CA GLU A 62 17.38 18.23 21.31
C GLU A 62 16.47 17.60 22.35
N VAL A 63 16.95 16.50 22.94
CA VAL A 63 16.22 15.77 23.95
C VAL A 63 16.88 16.03 25.29
N LYS A 64 16.09 16.26 26.32
CA LYS A 64 16.62 16.43 27.68
C LYS A 64 17.24 15.15 28.20
N VAL A 65 18.21 15.30 29.08
CA VAL A 65 18.86 14.15 29.74
C VAL A 65 17.79 13.28 30.39
N GLY A 66 17.82 11.97 30.08
CA GLY A 66 16.86 11.01 30.62
C GLY A 66 15.63 10.77 29.75
N GLU A 67 15.43 11.54 28.70
CA GLU A 67 14.35 11.33 27.73
C GLU A 67 14.86 10.48 26.56
N LEU A 68 14.01 9.58 26.07
CA LEU A 68 14.29 8.85 24.83
C LEU A 68 13.97 9.76 23.66
N PRO A 69 14.90 9.91 22.67
CA PRO A 69 14.60 10.69 21.49
C PRO A 69 13.47 10.05 20.70
N PRO A 70 12.50 10.83 20.26
CA PRO A 70 11.45 10.30 19.39
C PRO A 70 12.09 9.87 18.06
N VAL A 71 11.73 8.67 17.60
CA VAL A 71 12.15 8.23 16.27
C VAL A 71 11.19 8.88 15.28
N LEU A 72 11.66 9.91 14.61
CA LEU A 72 10.89 10.61 13.60
C LEU A 72 11.35 10.17 12.22
N PHE A 73 10.42 9.79 11.41
CA PHE A 73 10.69 9.45 10.02
C PHE A 73 9.50 9.87 9.15
N GLU A 74 9.76 10.01 7.88
CA GLU A 74 8.71 10.22 6.90
C GLU A 74 8.93 9.32 5.70
N TRP A 75 7.84 8.96 5.03
CA TRP A 75 7.88 8.24 3.78
C TRP A 75 7.87 9.25 2.64
N LYS A 76 8.83 9.13 1.74
CA LYS A 76 8.93 9.98 0.58
C LYS A 76 8.85 9.18 -0.70
N LYS A 77 8.09 9.69 -1.65
CA LYS A 77 7.96 9.10 -2.98
C LYS A 77 9.20 9.44 -3.81
N ALA A 78 9.79 8.43 -4.43
CA ALA A 78 10.98 8.58 -5.24
C ALA A 78 10.86 7.78 -6.53
N VAL A 79 11.51 8.23 -7.60
CA VAL A 79 11.53 7.52 -8.88
C VAL A 79 12.45 6.32 -8.77
N MET A 80 11.98 5.17 -9.27
CA MET A 80 12.80 3.95 -9.32
C MET A 80 13.79 4.01 -10.49
N SER A 81 14.97 3.41 -10.28
CA SER A 81 15.90 3.15 -11.36
C SER A 81 15.39 2.02 -12.26
N ASP A 82 16.00 1.86 -13.43
CA ASP A 82 15.64 0.78 -14.35
C ASP A 82 15.82 -0.59 -13.71
N SER A 83 16.91 -0.81 -12.98
CA SER A 83 17.16 -2.09 -12.32
C SER A 83 16.17 -2.37 -11.19
N GLU A 84 15.74 -1.33 -10.47
CA GLU A 84 14.70 -1.46 -9.46
C GLU A 84 13.35 -1.81 -10.08
N THR A 85 13.03 -1.18 -11.20
CA THR A 85 11.79 -1.48 -11.94
C THR A 85 11.80 -2.91 -12.46
N GLU A 86 12.92 -3.40 -12.97
CA GLU A 86 13.06 -4.78 -13.42
C GLU A 86 12.85 -5.78 -12.28
N SER A 87 13.43 -5.51 -11.11
CA SER A 87 13.25 -6.36 -9.93
C SER A 87 11.79 -6.39 -9.49
N ALA A 88 11.14 -5.25 -9.46
CA ALA A 88 9.74 -5.14 -9.07
C ALA A 88 8.84 -5.87 -10.08
N GLN A 89 9.09 -5.70 -11.36
CA GLN A 89 8.30 -6.36 -12.40
C GLN A 89 8.50 -7.87 -12.37
N ALA A 90 9.73 -8.35 -12.17
CA ALA A 90 10.01 -9.77 -12.05
C ALA A 90 9.30 -10.40 -10.86
N TRP A 91 9.26 -9.68 -9.74
CA TRP A 91 8.51 -10.11 -8.56
C TRP A 91 7.01 -10.20 -8.86
N LEU A 92 6.47 -9.18 -9.50
CA LEU A 92 5.04 -9.14 -9.83
C LEU A 92 4.65 -10.25 -10.81
N ASP A 93 5.49 -10.51 -11.81
CA ASP A 93 5.25 -11.57 -12.81
C ASP A 93 5.17 -12.95 -12.17
N GLN A 94 5.83 -13.16 -11.05
CA GLN A 94 5.84 -14.42 -10.31
C GLN A 94 4.78 -14.48 -9.21
N THR A 95 4.07 -13.37 -8.99
CA THR A 95 3.09 -13.26 -7.90
C THR A 95 1.69 -13.44 -8.47
N PRO A 96 0.91 -14.42 -7.98
CA PRO A 96 -0.46 -14.58 -8.46
C PRO A 96 -1.33 -13.41 -7.98
N LEU A 97 -2.35 -13.08 -8.75
CA LEU A 97 -3.27 -11.99 -8.40
C LEU A 97 -3.96 -12.22 -7.05
N ASP A 98 -4.17 -13.48 -6.67
CA ASP A 98 -4.75 -13.84 -5.38
C ASP A 98 -3.95 -13.33 -4.19
N PHE A 99 -2.66 -13.09 -4.37
CA PHE A 99 -1.81 -12.53 -3.33
C PHE A 99 -2.35 -11.19 -2.82
N PHE A 100 -3.00 -10.42 -3.70
CA PHE A 100 -3.51 -9.10 -3.36
C PHE A 100 -4.95 -9.12 -2.84
N HIS A 101 -5.56 -10.28 -2.75
CA HIS A 101 -6.96 -10.41 -2.34
C HIS A 101 -7.24 -9.81 -0.97
N ASP A 102 -6.40 -10.12 0.02
CA ASP A 102 -6.61 -9.62 1.38
C ASP A 102 -6.48 -8.11 1.46
N ALA A 103 -5.51 -7.54 0.74
CA ALA A 103 -5.33 -6.10 0.69
C ALA A 103 -6.53 -5.42 0.01
N ALA A 104 -7.04 -6.00 -1.08
CA ALA A 104 -8.21 -5.49 -1.77
C ALA A 104 -9.46 -5.59 -0.89
N PHE A 105 -9.63 -6.72 -0.20
CA PHE A 105 -10.73 -6.91 0.74
C PHE A 105 -10.71 -5.85 1.84
N GLU A 106 -9.55 -5.63 2.43
CA GLU A 106 -9.39 -4.63 3.47
C GLU A 106 -9.65 -3.21 2.96
N ASN A 107 -9.17 -2.91 1.75
CA ASN A 107 -9.44 -1.62 1.12
C ASN A 107 -10.95 -1.41 0.95
N GLU A 108 -11.67 -2.43 0.49
CA GLU A 108 -13.11 -2.33 0.33
C GLU A 108 -13.83 -2.21 1.66
N CYS A 109 -13.38 -2.91 2.69
CA CYS A 109 -13.94 -2.76 4.03
C CYS A 109 -13.87 -1.30 4.51
N GLN A 110 -12.77 -0.62 4.25
CA GLN A 110 -12.61 0.77 4.63
C GLN A 110 -13.58 1.70 3.89
N GLU A 111 -13.87 1.38 2.62
CA GLU A 111 -14.81 2.17 1.82
C GLU A 111 -16.23 2.09 2.36
N TRP A 112 -16.59 1.00 3.04
CA TRP A 112 -17.92 0.79 3.58
C TRP A 112 -18.05 1.13 5.06
N GLN A 113 -16.98 1.59 5.70
CA GLN A 113 -17.05 2.06 7.08
C GLN A 113 -17.74 3.41 7.11
N GLU A 114 -18.59 3.59 8.12
CA GLU A 114 -19.20 4.90 8.31
C GLU A 114 -18.15 5.93 8.70
N PRO A 115 -18.31 7.19 8.26
CA PRO A 115 -17.41 8.24 8.68
C PRO A 115 -17.37 8.34 10.20
N PRO A 116 -16.21 8.68 10.78
CA PRO A 116 -16.12 8.87 12.22
C PRO A 116 -17.16 9.85 12.74
N LEU A 117 -17.72 9.55 13.89
CA LEU A 117 -18.74 10.42 14.50
C LEU A 117 -18.23 11.84 14.74
N SER A 118 -16.93 12.00 14.87
CA SER A 118 -16.31 13.32 15.02
C SER A 118 -16.55 14.25 13.83
N LEU A 119 -16.94 13.73 12.69
CA LEU A 119 -17.30 14.54 11.52
C LEU A 119 -18.75 15.03 11.58
N GLN A 120 -19.49 14.57 12.54
CA GLN A 120 -20.87 15.04 12.78
C GLN A 120 -20.83 16.19 13.78
N PRO A 121 -21.57 17.24 13.52
CA PRO A 121 -21.66 18.37 14.44
C PRO A 121 -22.27 18.00 15.77
#